data_cb286e7f64b58b6b98f1a1e79a93a0f8
#
_entry.id   cb286e7f64b58b6b98f1a1e79a93a0f8
#
_cell.length_a   1.000
_cell.length_b   1.000
_cell.length_c   1.000
_cell.angle_alpha   90.00
_cell.angle_beta   90.00
_cell.angle_gamma   90.00
#
_symmetry.space_group_name_H-M   'P 1'
#
loop_
_entity.id
_entity.type
_entity.pdbx_description
1 polymer ?
#
loop_
_entity_poly.entity_id
_entity_poly.type
_entity_poly.pdbx_seq_one_letter_code
_entity_poly.pdbx_strand_id
1 'polypeptide(L)'
;MIMNGIKDFNAPQYVDIVHPDKGFFGYLLRCKCPKQEDVSGNYIFLDDGIDCYERFPSAKNRREEIRTEWNGRISRYHDIFQGQLYYVNEELIEGFIDFMTCGSNDAVRIFLEKFTAEVRASAIYDGLKPLYAVSHVCQLSADNRMQWPHIHVL
;
A
#
# COMPACT_ATOMS: atom_id res chain seq x y z
N MET A 1 -7.14 16.96 -2.90
CA MET A 1 -5.81 17.38 -2.44
C MET A 1 -4.75 16.47 -3.00
N ILE A 2 -3.63 17.03 -3.44
CA ILE A 2 -2.48 16.25 -3.89
C ILE A 2 -1.44 16.28 -2.77
N MET A 3 -1.02 15.09 -2.33
CA MET A 3 0.04 14.96 -1.34
C MET A 3 1.40 15.19 -1.99
N ASN A 4 2.35 15.75 -1.24
CA ASN A 4 3.70 16.04 -1.73
C ASN A 4 4.70 14.93 -1.37
N GLY A 5 4.40 13.70 -1.73
CA GLY A 5 5.27 12.57 -1.48
C GLY A 5 5.43 12.25 -0.01
N ILE A 6 6.61 11.79 0.39
CA ILE A 6 6.84 11.33 1.76
C ILE A 6 6.85 12.45 2.81
N LYS A 7 6.91 13.71 2.39
CA LYS A 7 6.90 14.84 3.33
C LYS A 7 5.61 14.94 4.12
N ASP A 8 4.52 14.46 3.53
CA ASP A 8 3.20 14.49 4.15
C ASP A 8 2.94 13.28 5.06
N PHE A 9 3.96 12.51 5.31
CA PHE A 9 3.91 11.29 6.12
C PHE A 9 4.91 11.33 7.25
N ASN A 10 4.62 10.61 8.33
CA ASN A 10 5.55 10.46 9.44
C ASN A 10 6.75 9.60 9.03
N ALA A 11 7.81 9.64 9.82
CA ALA A 11 8.96 8.78 9.61
C ALA A 11 8.53 7.32 9.46
N PRO A 12 9.10 6.58 8.52
CA PRO A 12 8.70 5.21 8.27
C PRO A 12 9.06 4.29 9.43
N GLN A 13 8.21 3.30 9.65
CA GLN A 13 8.55 2.16 10.48
C GLN A 13 9.07 1.05 9.58
N TYR A 14 10.23 0.54 9.92
CA TYR A 14 10.86 -0.53 9.16
C TYR A 14 10.32 -1.88 9.60
N VAL A 15 9.92 -2.70 8.64
CA VAL A 15 9.42 -4.05 8.89
C VAL A 15 10.14 -5.02 7.96
N ASP A 16 10.84 -6.00 8.54
CA ASP A 16 11.44 -7.09 7.78
C ASP A 16 10.40 -8.20 7.56
N ILE A 17 10.20 -8.56 6.30
CA ILE A 17 9.31 -9.64 5.91
C ILE A 17 10.12 -10.72 5.23
N VAL A 18 10.33 -11.82 5.93
CA VAL A 18 11.13 -12.95 5.40
C VAL A 18 10.32 -13.79 4.44
N HIS A 19 9.09 -14.12 4.81
CA HIS A 19 8.14 -14.85 3.96
C HIS A 19 6.76 -14.24 4.18
N PRO A 20 6.22 -13.50 3.21
CA PRO A 20 4.88 -12.99 3.34
C PRO A 20 3.91 -14.16 3.33
N ASP A 21 3.43 -14.50 4.48
CA ASP A 21 2.48 -15.60 4.64
C ASP A 21 1.07 -15.20 4.17
N LYS A 22 0.16 -16.14 4.21
CA LYS A 22 -1.23 -15.90 3.81
C LYS A 22 -1.90 -14.84 4.65
N GLY A 23 -1.55 -14.75 5.94
CA GLY A 23 -2.13 -13.77 6.85
C GLY A 23 -1.72 -12.35 6.47
N PHE A 24 -0.46 -12.15 6.15
CA PHE A 24 0.04 -10.84 5.74
C PHE A 24 -0.57 -10.39 4.41
N PHE A 25 -0.61 -11.27 3.41
CA PHE A 25 -1.25 -10.95 2.13
C PHE A 25 -2.74 -10.64 2.33
N GLY A 26 -3.42 -11.47 3.13
CA GLY A 26 -4.82 -11.23 3.46
C GLY A 26 -5.05 -9.90 4.16
N TYR A 27 -4.13 -9.50 5.03
CA TYR A 27 -4.17 -8.18 5.67
C TYR A 27 -4.02 -7.05 4.65
N LEU A 28 -3.05 -7.15 3.75
CA LEU A 28 -2.82 -6.10 2.75
C LEU A 28 -4.03 -5.87 1.84
N LEU A 29 -4.71 -6.95 1.45
CA LEU A 29 -5.86 -6.86 0.56
C LEU A 29 -7.21 -6.86 1.29
N ARG A 30 -7.20 -6.79 2.61
CA ARG A 30 -8.43 -6.79 3.39
C ARG A 30 -9.14 -5.46 3.26
N CYS A 31 -10.42 -5.54 2.87
CA CYS A 31 -11.30 -4.38 2.80
C CYS A 31 -12.21 -4.39 4.03
N LYS A 32 -11.72 -3.94 5.17
CA LYS A 32 -12.46 -3.91 6.42
C LYS A 32 -12.52 -2.49 6.95
N CYS A 33 -13.47 -1.73 6.46
CA CYS A 33 -13.69 -0.34 6.83
C CYS A 33 -15.08 -0.16 7.44
N PRO A 34 -15.19 0.35 8.67
CA PRO A 34 -16.49 0.51 9.31
C PRO A 34 -17.35 1.63 8.73
N LYS A 35 -16.76 2.59 8.04
CA LYS A 35 -17.46 3.74 7.47
C LYS A 35 -17.87 3.53 6.02
N GLN A 36 -17.05 2.82 5.27
CA GLN A 36 -17.27 2.54 3.85
C GLN A 36 -16.78 1.13 3.57
N GLU A 37 -17.70 0.18 3.52
CA GLU A 37 -17.35 -1.23 3.36
C GLU A 37 -16.57 -1.53 2.09
N ASP A 38 -16.71 -0.68 1.08
CA ASP A 38 -16.23 -0.98 -0.27
C ASP A 38 -14.87 -0.39 -0.59
N VAL A 39 -14.36 0.55 0.19
CA VAL A 39 -13.10 1.21 -0.14
C VAL A 39 -12.24 1.40 1.10
N SER A 40 -11.38 0.45 1.40
CA SER A 40 -10.37 0.62 2.46
C SER A 40 -9.03 1.10 1.93
N GLY A 41 -8.78 0.97 0.62
CA GLY A 41 -7.51 1.41 0.07
C GLY A 41 -7.30 1.11 -1.41
N ASN A 42 -6.07 1.20 -1.81
CA ASN A 42 -5.62 0.97 -3.17
C ASN A 42 -4.29 0.22 -3.14
N TYR A 43 -4.00 -0.54 -4.19
CA TYR A 43 -2.70 -1.16 -4.31
C TYR A 43 -2.14 -1.03 -5.73
N ILE A 44 -0.84 -1.19 -5.85
CA ILE A 44 -0.15 -1.20 -7.13
C ILE A 44 1.06 -2.14 -7.07
N PHE A 45 1.28 -2.93 -8.13
CA PHE A 45 2.53 -3.62 -8.37
C PHE A 45 3.45 -2.75 -9.21
N LEU A 46 4.71 -2.73 -8.86
CA LEU A 46 5.69 -1.81 -9.43
C LEU A 46 6.89 -2.50 -10.08
N ASP A 47 7.00 -3.81 -9.99
CA ASP A 47 8.14 -4.51 -10.54
C ASP A 47 8.09 -4.60 -12.06
N ASP A 48 9.26 -4.61 -12.68
CA ASP A 48 9.43 -4.74 -14.13
C ASP A 48 8.72 -3.68 -14.97
N GLY A 49 8.34 -2.56 -14.36
CA GLY A 49 7.65 -1.48 -15.05
C GLY A 49 6.22 -1.84 -15.46
N ILE A 50 5.71 -2.94 -14.97
CA ILE A 50 4.33 -3.34 -15.21
C ILE A 50 3.51 -2.95 -14.01
N ASP A 51 2.57 -2.08 -14.24
CA ASP A 51 1.71 -1.57 -13.19
C ASP A 51 0.37 -2.27 -13.23
N CYS A 52 0.05 -2.95 -12.15
CA CYS A 52 -1.30 -3.41 -11.91
C CYS A 52 -1.84 -2.58 -10.75
N TYR A 53 -2.64 -1.58 -11.08
CA TYR A 53 -3.29 -0.74 -10.09
C TYR A 53 -4.73 -1.17 -9.92
N GLU A 54 -5.16 -1.37 -8.69
CA GLU A 54 -6.57 -1.61 -8.38
C GLU A 54 -7.00 -0.92 -7.10
N ARG A 55 -8.28 -0.58 -7.06
CA ARG A 55 -8.98 -0.14 -5.86
C ARG A 55 -9.69 -1.30 -5.20
N PHE A 56 -9.75 -1.30 -3.89
CA PHE A 56 -10.76 -2.08 -3.19
C PHE A 56 -12.15 -1.49 -3.50
N PRO A 57 -13.18 -2.25 -3.69
CA PRO A 57 -13.31 -3.71 -3.51
C PRO A 57 -12.85 -4.57 -4.69
N SER A 58 -12.45 -3.97 -5.83
CA SER A 58 -12.00 -4.77 -6.98
C SER A 58 -10.89 -5.73 -6.60
N ALA A 59 -9.93 -5.27 -5.83
CA ALA A 59 -8.86 -6.11 -5.31
C ALA A 59 -9.39 -7.26 -4.45
N LYS A 60 -10.41 -7.00 -3.63
CA LYS A 60 -11.05 -8.01 -2.80
C LYS A 60 -11.69 -9.10 -3.64
N ASN A 61 -12.38 -8.72 -4.73
CA ASN A 61 -13.07 -9.65 -5.61
C ASN A 61 -12.10 -10.51 -6.43
N ARG A 62 -10.87 -10.02 -6.66
CA ARG A 62 -9.85 -10.70 -7.44
C ARG A 62 -8.72 -11.28 -6.58
N ARG A 63 -8.98 -11.50 -5.32
CA ARG A 63 -7.98 -11.88 -4.32
C ARG A 63 -7.12 -13.07 -4.72
N GLU A 64 -7.72 -14.13 -5.25
CA GLU A 64 -6.97 -15.33 -5.63
C GLU A 64 -6.06 -15.09 -6.84
N GLU A 65 -6.51 -14.32 -7.80
CA GLU A 65 -5.70 -13.92 -8.96
C GLU A 65 -4.51 -13.08 -8.52
N ILE A 66 -4.76 -12.10 -7.65
CA ILE A 66 -3.71 -11.22 -7.11
C ILE A 66 -2.72 -12.02 -6.27
N ARG A 67 -3.20 -12.99 -5.49
CA ARG A 67 -2.33 -13.87 -4.72
C ARG A 67 -1.40 -14.68 -5.63
N THR A 68 -1.93 -15.20 -6.72
CA THR A 68 -1.13 -15.94 -7.71
C THR A 68 -0.07 -15.04 -8.32
N GLU A 69 -0.45 -13.84 -8.70
CA GLU A 69 0.47 -12.84 -9.23
C GLU A 69 1.56 -12.49 -8.21
N TRP A 70 1.17 -12.24 -6.97
CA TRP A 70 2.08 -11.95 -5.87
C TRP A 70 3.09 -13.07 -5.65
N ASN A 71 2.61 -14.32 -5.59
CA ASN A 71 3.48 -15.47 -5.39
C ASN A 71 4.45 -15.64 -6.54
N GLY A 72 4.00 -15.41 -7.78
CA GLY A 72 4.88 -15.44 -8.94
C GLY A 72 5.98 -14.39 -8.90
N ARG A 73 5.65 -13.18 -8.43
CA ARG A 73 6.64 -12.11 -8.30
C ARG A 73 7.63 -12.39 -7.17
N ILE A 74 7.15 -12.86 -6.03
CA ILE A 74 8.01 -13.24 -4.89
C ILE A 74 9.01 -14.32 -5.31
N SER A 75 8.59 -15.33 -6.02
CA SER A 75 9.46 -16.45 -6.41
C SER A 75 10.63 -16.01 -7.28
N ARG A 76 10.53 -14.88 -7.97
CA ARG A 76 11.62 -14.32 -8.79
C ARG A 76 12.72 -13.65 -7.96
N TYR A 77 12.41 -13.26 -6.74
CA TYR A 77 13.35 -12.46 -5.92
C TYR A 77 13.95 -13.23 -4.74
N HIS A 78 13.47 -14.41 -4.47
CA HIS A 78 14.01 -15.44 -3.54
C HIS A 78 14.19 -15.06 -2.06
N ASP A 79 14.13 -13.80 -1.69
CA ASP A 79 14.74 -13.38 -0.45
C ASP A 79 13.84 -12.57 0.45
N ILE A 80 14.45 -12.01 1.45
CA ILE A 80 13.84 -11.17 2.47
C ILE A 80 13.26 -9.93 1.82
N PHE A 81 11.97 -9.70 2.07
CA PHE A 81 11.34 -8.45 1.71
C PHE A 81 11.44 -7.50 2.89
N GLN A 82 11.87 -6.30 2.60
CA GLN A 82 11.86 -5.23 3.58
C GLN A 82 10.64 -4.35 3.32
N GLY A 83 9.80 -4.20 4.32
CA GLY A 83 8.62 -3.35 4.23
C GLY A 83 8.83 -2.04 4.95
N GLN A 84 8.30 -0.97 4.38
CA GLN A 84 8.23 0.34 4.99
C GLN A 84 6.76 0.69 5.24
N LEU A 85 6.48 1.24 6.41
CA LEU A 85 5.15 1.69 6.78
C LEU A 85 5.19 3.19 7.02
N TYR A 86 4.40 3.93 6.26
CA TYR A 86 4.34 5.38 6.31
C TYR A 86 2.98 5.82 6.82
N TYR A 87 2.94 6.52 7.93
CA TYR A 87 1.71 7.07 8.49
C TYR A 87 1.47 8.49 7.96
N VAL A 88 0.22 8.78 7.62
CA VAL A 88 -0.18 10.11 7.19
C VAL A 88 -0.14 11.08 8.37
N ASN A 89 0.36 12.28 8.16
CA ASN A 89 0.36 13.32 9.18
C ASN A 89 -1.07 13.67 9.60
N GLU A 90 -1.27 13.90 10.90
CA GLU A 90 -2.60 14.12 11.49
C GLU A 90 -3.43 15.18 10.76
N GLU A 91 -2.80 16.30 10.44
CA GLU A 91 -3.44 17.43 9.77
C GLU A 91 -3.89 17.13 8.33
N LEU A 92 -3.40 16.03 7.75
CA LEU A 92 -3.64 15.69 6.35
C LEU A 92 -4.57 14.48 6.18
N ILE A 93 -5.00 13.86 7.27
CA ILE A 93 -5.77 12.61 7.22
C ILE A 93 -7.04 12.75 6.39
N GLU A 94 -7.84 13.78 6.64
CA GLU A 94 -9.11 13.96 5.93
C GLU A 94 -8.87 14.12 4.43
N GLY A 95 -7.93 14.96 4.04
CA GLY A 95 -7.58 15.15 2.64
C GLY A 95 -7.01 13.88 2.00
N PHE A 96 -6.23 13.11 2.73
CA PHE A 96 -5.73 11.83 2.25
C PHE A 96 -6.85 10.83 2.00
N ILE A 97 -7.76 10.69 2.96
CA ILE A 97 -8.91 9.80 2.82
C ILE A 97 -9.76 10.20 1.61
N ASP A 98 -10.10 11.49 1.50
CA ASP A 98 -10.87 11.99 0.37
C ASP A 98 -10.17 11.73 -0.98
N PHE A 99 -8.88 12.01 -1.05
CA PHE A 99 -8.10 11.77 -2.26
C PHE A 99 -8.08 10.29 -2.66
N MET A 100 -7.81 9.42 -1.69
CA MET A 100 -7.72 7.98 -1.96
C MET A 100 -9.07 7.34 -2.29
N THR A 101 -10.16 7.85 -1.73
CA THR A 101 -11.50 7.28 -1.95
C THR A 101 -12.26 7.92 -3.09
N CYS A 102 -12.15 9.24 -3.26
CA CYS A 102 -12.93 10.01 -4.23
C CYS A 102 -12.13 10.48 -5.44
N GLY A 103 -10.81 10.45 -5.37
CA GLY A 103 -9.95 10.81 -6.49
C GLY A 103 -10.09 9.86 -7.68
N SER A 104 -9.73 10.32 -8.87
CA SER A 104 -9.75 9.45 -10.06
C SER A 104 -8.73 8.32 -9.91
N ASN A 105 -8.99 7.19 -10.56
CA ASN A 105 -8.06 6.06 -10.57
C ASN A 105 -6.69 6.46 -11.07
N ASP A 106 -6.62 7.28 -12.12
CA ASP A 106 -5.35 7.74 -12.66
C ASP A 106 -4.59 8.62 -11.68
N ALA A 107 -5.28 9.54 -11.00
CA ALA A 107 -4.63 10.42 -10.04
C ALA A 107 -4.04 9.63 -8.86
N VAL A 108 -4.78 8.67 -8.33
CA VAL A 108 -4.32 7.83 -7.21
C VAL A 108 -3.18 6.91 -7.65
N ARG A 109 -3.29 6.31 -8.83
CA ARG A 109 -2.21 5.49 -9.39
C ARG A 109 -0.91 6.30 -9.54
N ILE A 110 -1.01 7.48 -10.14
CA ILE A 110 0.15 8.37 -10.31
C ILE A 110 0.74 8.78 -8.97
N PHE A 111 -0.11 9.07 -7.98
CA PHE A 111 0.37 9.38 -6.64
C PHE A 111 1.15 8.21 -6.03
N LEU A 112 0.61 6.99 -6.10
CA LEU A 112 1.29 5.81 -5.55
C LEU A 112 2.63 5.55 -6.26
N GLU A 113 2.68 5.69 -7.58
CA GLU A 113 3.92 5.57 -8.35
C GLU A 113 4.96 6.59 -7.91
N LYS A 114 4.57 7.85 -7.79
CA LYS A 114 5.49 8.91 -7.35
C LYS A 114 5.93 8.73 -5.91
N PHE A 115 5.01 8.35 -5.04
CA PHE A 115 5.34 8.09 -3.64
C PHE A 115 6.37 6.98 -3.51
N THR A 116 6.17 5.86 -4.20
CA THR A 116 7.12 4.75 -4.17
C THR A 116 8.45 5.08 -4.82
N ALA A 117 8.45 5.93 -5.85
CA ALA A 117 9.71 6.43 -6.42
C ALA A 117 10.50 7.27 -5.41
N GLU A 118 9.84 8.11 -4.62
CA GLU A 118 10.50 8.88 -3.56
C GLU A 118 11.00 7.99 -2.43
N VAL A 119 10.22 6.98 -2.04
CA VAL A 119 10.65 5.98 -1.05
C VAL A 119 11.91 5.26 -1.55
N ARG A 120 11.90 4.83 -2.81
CA ARG A 120 13.04 4.16 -3.43
C ARG A 120 14.31 5.03 -3.43
N ALA A 121 14.16 6.32 -3.62
CA ALA A 121 15.26 7.27 -3.62
C ALA A 121 15.76 7.59 -2.21
N SER A 122 15.04 7.20 -1.16
CA SER A 122 15.45 7.46 0.22
C SER A 122 16.63 6.58 0.64
N ALA A 123 17.44 7.07 1.58
CA ALA A 123 18.57 6.32 2.12
C ALA A 123 18.15 5.01 2.79
N ILE A 124 16.94 4.96 3.35
CA ILE A 124 16.41 3.76 4.02
C ILE A 124 16.18 2.63 3.01
N TYR A 125 15.82 3.00 1.78
CA TYR A 125 15.51 2.03 0.72
C TYR A 125 16.65 1.86 -0.27
N ASP A 126 17.85 2.33 0.07
CA ASP A 126 19.00 2.28 -0.81
C ASP A 126 19.36 0.84 -1.20
N GLY A 127 19.51 0.62 -2.52
CA GLY A 127 19.78 -0.70 -3.06
C GLY A 127 18.61 -1.65 -3.13
N LEU A 128 17.43 -1.25 -2.64
CA LEU A 128 16.23 -2.05 -2.68
C LEU A 128 15.28 -1.54 -3.77
N LYS A 129 14.51 -2.43 -4.34
CA LYS A 129 13.53 -2.09 -5.38
C LYS A 129 12.12 -2.29 -4.83
N PRO A 130 11.28 -1.25 -4.78
CA PRO A 130 9.89 -1.43 -4.41
C PRO A 130 9.15 -2.32 -5.42
N LEU A 131 8.46 -3.31 -4.92
CA LEU A 131 7.67 -4.24 -5.73
C LEU A 131 6.18 -3.98 -5.63
N TYR A 132 5.74 -3.42 -4.52
CA TYR A 132 4.33 -3.37 -4.19
C TYR A 132 4.06 -2.22 -3.23
N ALA A 133 2.99 -1.49 -3.48
CA ALA A 133 2.51 -0.49 -2.55
C ALA A 133 1.02 -0.67 -2.31
N VAL A 134 0.59 -0.48 -1.09
CA VAL A 134 -0.82 -0.51 -0.74
C VAL A 134 -1.13 0.57 0.29
N SER A 135 -2.18 1.33 0.04
CA SER A 135 -2.69 2.31 0.99
C SER A 135 -3.90 1.75 1.75
N HIS A 136 -3.93 2.01 3.04
CA HIS A 136 -5.08 1.73 3.88
C HIS A 136 -5.61 3.03 4.46
N VAL A 137 -6.85 3.37 4.16
CA VAL A 137 -7.44 4.65 4.58
C VAL A 137 -8.33 4.54 5.82
N CYS A 138 -9.01 3.41 6.00
CA CYS A 138 -9.86 3.19 7.17
C CYS A 138 -9.89 1.70 7.55
N GLN A 139 -8.73 1.11 7.70
CA GLN A 139 -8.58 -0.30 7.96
C GLN A 139 -8.75 -0.62 9.46
N LEU A 140 -9.46 -1.69 9.77
CA LEU A 140 -9.50 -2.23 11.12
C LEU A 140 -8.39 -3.25 11.34
N SER A 141 -7.77 -3.20 12.51
CA SER A 141 -6.82 -4.22 12.96
C SER A 141 -7.55 -5.51 13.35
N ALA A 142 -6.79 -6.56 13.65
CA ALA A 142 -7.36 -7.84 14.06
C ALA A 142 -8.20 -7.75 15.34
N ASP A 143 -7.89 -6.81 16.23
CA ASP A 143 -8.66 -6.53 17.45
C ASP A 143 -9.76 -5.48 17.28
N ASN A 144 -10.16 -5.19 16.02
CA ASN A 144 -11.20 -4.25 15.64
C ASN A 144 -10.93 -2.80 16.04
N ARG A 145 -9.68 -2.41 16.19
CA ARG A 145 -9.30 -1.01 16.36
C ARG A 145 -9.09 -0.36 15.01
N MET A 146 -9.51 0.89 14.87
CA MET A 146 -9.23 1.67 13.67
C MET A 146 -7.73 1.92 13.57
N GLN A 147 -7.14 1.52 12.46
CA GLN A 147 -5.76 1.83 12.18
C GLN A 147 -5.63 3.24 11.58
N TRP A 148 -4.52 3.86 11.89
CA TRP A 148 -4.17 5.15 11.32
C TRP A 148 -3.99 5.03 9.80
N PRO A 149 -4.45 5.99 8.99
CA PRO A 149 -4.22 5.97 7.56
C PRO A 149 -2.73 5.89 7.23
N HIS A 150 -2.37 4.95 6.37
CA HIS A 150 -0.98 4.65 6.08
C HIS A 150 -0.77 4.01 4.71
N ILE A 151 0.48 3.98 4.27
CA ILE A 151 0.92 3.28 3.06
C ILE A 151 1.99 2.26 3.43
N HIS A 152 1.81 1.03 2.97
CA HIS A 152 2.87 0.02 2.97
C HIS A 152 3.62 0.06 1.65
N VAL A 153 4.94 0.00 1.70
CA VAL A 153 5.79 -0.17 0.53
C VAL A 153 6.69 -1.38 0.76
N LEU A 154 6.61 -2.35 -0.11
CA LEU A 154 7.34 -3.61 -0.03
C LEU A 154 8.28 -3.79 -1.20
#